data_ba84c4ca84008615de8060b1f9d24120
#
_entry.id   ba84c4ca84008615de8060b1f9d24120
#
_cell.length_a   1.000
_cell.length_b   1.000
_cell.length_c   1.000
_cell.angle_alpha   90.00
_cell.angle_beta   90.00
_cell.angle_gamma   90.00
#
_symmetry.space_group_name_H-M   'P 1'
#
loop_
_entity.id
_entity.type
_entity.pdbx_description
1 polymer ?
#
loop_
_entity_poly.entity_id
_entity_poly.type
_entity_poly.pdbx_seq_one_letter_code
_entity_poly.pdbx_strand_id
1 'polypeptide(L)'
;MADIKLIALDLDGTLLTTDKRLTDRTKATLKAARDRGIKVVLTTGRPLKAMDFFLHELGTDGQDDEYTITFNGGLVQKNTGEILDKTVFSYDDVARLYEETEKLSLPLDAISEGTVYQIQSDQESLYAKFNPALTFVPVDFADLSSQMTYNKCVTAFAQEPLDAAIQKISPELFDQYEIFKSREMLLEWSPKNVHKATGLAKLISHLGIDQSQVMACGDEANDLSMIEWAGLGVAMQNAVPEVKAVANVVTPMTNDEEAVAWAIEEYVLKEN
;
A
#
# COMPACT_ATOMS: atom_id res chain seq x y z
N MET A 1 11.44 -13.21 23.37
CA MET A 1 11.17 -12.42 22.15
C MET A 1 10.15 -13.18 21.32
N ALA A 2 9.31 -12.50 20.55
CA ALA A 2 8.42 -13.19 19.62
C ALA A 2 9.25 -13.94 18.56
N ASP A 3 8.81 -15.14 18.17
CA ASP A 3 9.45 -15.92 17.07
C ASP A 3 8.97 -15.34 15.73
N ILE A 4 9.55 -14.23 15.31
CA ILE A 4 9.15 -13.52 14.08
C ILE A 4 9.54 -14.36 12.86
N LYS A 5 8.57 -14.60 11.97
CA LYS A 5 8.72 -15.33 10.70
C LYS A 5 8.46 -14.47 9.47
N LEU A 6 7.78 -13.33 9.67
CA LEU A 6 7.49 -12.40 8.59
C LEU A 6 7.63 -10.96 9.08
N ILE A 7 8.29 -10.14 8.26
CA ILE A 7 8.43 -8.69 8.46
C ILE A 7 7.70 -7.99 7.32
N ALA A 8 6.64 -7.28 7.64
CA ALA A 8 5.86 -6.47 6.70
C ALA A 8 6.32 -5.00 6.81
N LEU A 9 6.66 -4.41 5.69
CA LEU A 9 7.24 -3.07 5.63
C LEU A 9 6.44 -2.18 4.70
N ASP A 10 5.97 -1.04 5.20
CA ASP A 10 5.63 0.06 4.31
C ASP A 10 6.89 0.66 3.70
N LEU A 11 6.73 1.46 2.67
CA LEU A 11 7.82 2.06 1.91
C LEU A 11 8.08 3.50 2.29
N ASP A 12 7.12 4.37 1.98
CA ASP A 12 7.30 5.82 2.00
C ASP A 12 7.18 6.37 3.41
N GLY A 13 8.27 6.87 3.99
CA GLY A 13 8.29 7.32 5.39
C GLY A 13 8.58 6.20 6.39
N THR A 14 8.74 4.97 5.94
CA THR A 14 9.09 3.80 6.75
C THR A 14 10.40 3.16 6.29
N LEU A 15 10.39 2.37 5.22
CA LEU A 15 11.58 1.67 4.72
C LEU A 15 12.52 2.61 3.97
N LEU A 16 11.97 3.54 3.20
CA LEU A 16 12.71 4.47 2.39
C LEU A 16 13.00 5.76 3.14
N THR A 17 14.19 6.31 2.91
CA THR A 17 14.50 7.68 3.32
C THR A 17 13.57 8.68 2.63
N THR A 18 13.53 9.91 3.12
CA THR A 18 12.79 11.02 2.49
C THR A 18 13.20 11.20 1.03
N ASP A 19 14.48 10.98 0.69
CA ASP A 19 15.02 10.99 -0.68
C ASP A 19 14.71 9.73 -1.50
N LYS A 20 13.83 8.84 -1.00
CA LYS A 20 13.41 7.60 -1.66
C LYS A 20 14.56 6.61 -1.94
N ARG A 21 15.49 6.48 -1.00
CA ARG A 21 16.62 5.54 -1.10
C ARG A 21 16.54 4.45 -0.02
N LEU A 22 17.06 3.27 -0.36
CA LEU A 22 17.39 2.21 0.58
C LEU A 22 18.83 2.40 1.05
N THR A 23 19.07 2.48 2.36
CA THR A 23 20.44 2.58 2.88
C THR A 23 21.13 1.23 2.88
N ASP A 24 22.46 1.22 2.86
CA ASP A 24 23.24 -0.02 2.86
C ASP A 24 23.05 -0.83 4.16
N ARG A 25 22.89 -0.16 5.33
CA ARG A 25 22.60 -0.84 6.59
C ARG A 25 21.22 -1.50 6.54
N THR A 26 20.19 -0.80 6.04
CA THR A 26 18.85 -1.38 5.91
C THR A 26 18.87 -2.59 4.98
N LYS A 27 19.52 -2.49 3.80
CA LYS A 27 19.69 -3.63 2.89
C LYS A 27 20.39 -4.83 3.56
N ALA A 28 21.48 -4.57 4.26
CA ALA A 28 22.24 -5.62 4.98
C ALA A 28 21.40 -6.30 6.07
N THR A 29 20.64 -5.51 6.84
CA THR A 29 19.79 -5.99 7.93
C THR A 29 18.62 -6.85 7.38
N LEU A 30 17.98 -6.41 6.31
CA LEU A 30 16.93 -7.17 5.64
C LEU A 30 17.45 -8.48 5.04
N LYS A 31 18.65 -8.43 4.45
CA LYS A 31 19.33 -9.64 3.98
C LYS A 31 19.61 -10.62 5.13
N ALA A 32 20.11 -10.12 6.26
CA ALA A 32 20.38 -10.96 7.43
C ALA A 32 19.11 -11.62 7.99
N ALA A 33 17.97 -10.92 7.97
CA ALA A 33 16.68 -11.51 8.33
C ALA A 33 16.28 -12.62 7.35
N ARG A 34 16.40 -12.39 6.04
CA ARG A 34 16.10 -13.39 5.00
C ARG A 34 17.02 -14.60 5.09
N ASP A 35 18.31 -14.41 5.35
CA ASP A 35 19.28 -15.50 5.56
C ASP A 35 18.93 -16.40 6.77
N ARG A 36 18.10 -15.90 7.71
CA ARG A 36 17.51 -16.68 8.82
C ARG A 36 16.17 -17.34 8.45
N GLY A 37 15.73 -17.23 7.20
CA GLY A 37 14.46 -17.77 6.72
C GLY A 37 13.24 -16.92 7.05
N ILE A 38 13.42 -15.67 7.47
CA ILE A 38 12.33 -14.73 7.75
C ILE A 38 11.88 -14.07 6.44
N LYS A 39 10.58 -14.09 6.15
CA LYS A 39 10.03 -13.43 4.97
C LYS A 39 10.02 -11.91 5.14
N VAL A 40 10.53 -11.19 4.15
CA VAL A 40 10.50 -9.73 4.09
C VAL A 40 9.50 -9.32 3.01
N VAL A 41 8.39 -8.70 3.40
CA VAL A 41 7.25 -8.39 2.53
C VAL A 41 7.05 -6.89 2.46
N LEU A 42 7.20 -6.32 1.27
CA LEU A 42 6.83 -4.94 1.03
C LEU A 42 5.32 -4.82 0.94
N THR A 43 4.73 -3.89 1.70
CA THR A 43 3.28 -3.74 1.82
C THR A 43 2.91 -2.28 1.53
N THR A 44 2.41 -2.01 0.31
CA THR A 44 2.30 -0.65 -0.23
C THR A 44 0.98 -0.37 -0.96
N GLY A 45 0.63 0.90 -1.09
CA GLY A 45 -0.46 1.35 -1.99
C GLY A 45 -0.07 1.38 -3.48
N ARG A 46 1.22 1.17 -3.81
CA ARG A 46 1.75 1.18 -5.18
C ARG A 46 1.47 -0.13 -5.91
N PRO A 47 1.38 -0.14 -7.26
CA PRO A 47 1.42 -1.37 -8.07
C PRO A 47 2.82 -1.99 -8.09
N LEU A 48 2.93 -3.31 -8.38
CA LEU A 48 4.21 -4.03 -8.40
C LEU A 48 5.25 -3.38 -9.32
N LYS A 49 4.84 -2.96 -10.51
CA LYS A 49 5.72 -2.28 -11.47
C LYS A 49 6.43 -1.03 -10.89
N ALA A 50 5.80 -0.34 -9.96
CA ALA A 50 6.43 0.80 -9.28
C ALA A 50 7.41 0.38 -8.16
N MET A 51 7.57 -0.93 -7.95
CA MET A 51 8.44 -1.54 -6.96
C MET A 51 9.71 -2.13 -7.55
N ASP A 52 9.78 -2.34 -8.87
CA ASP A 52 10.85 -3.06 -9.58
C ASP A 52 12.25 -2.63 -9.11
N PHE A 53 12.49 -1.32 -9.02
CA PHE A 53 13.77 -0.79 -8.55
C PHE A 53 14.12 -1.25 -7.13
N PHE A 54 13.16 -1.22 -6.20
CA PHE A 54 13.40 -1.57 -4.80
C PHE A 54 13.53 -3.09 -4.62
N LEU A 55 12.76 -3.88 -5.36
CA LEU A 55 12.88 -5.33 -5.36
C LEU A 55 14.25 -5.77 -5.88
N HIS A 56 14.74 -5.09 -6.93
CA HIS A 56 16.09 -5.32 -7.46
C HIS A 56 17.19 -4.95 -6.43
N GLU A 57 17.09 -3.79 -5.78
CA GLU A 57 18.00 -3.33 -4.72
C GLU A 57 18.05 -4.31 -3.53
N LEU A 58 16.92 -4.96 -3.21
CA LEU A 58 16.80 -5.97 -2.16
C LEU A 58 17.22 -7.37 -2.62
N GLY A 59 17.42 -7.59 -3.93
CA GLY A 59 17.71 -8.89 -4.51
C GLY A 59 16.54 -9.87 -4.36
N THR A 60 15.31 -9.38 -4.44
CA THR A 60 14.07 -10.16 -4.33
C THR A 60 13.25 -10.16 -5.62
N ASP A 61 13.69 -9.40 -6.61
CA ASP A 61 13.06 -9.32 -7.93
C ASP A 61 13.02 -10.68 -8.62
N GLY A 62 11.87 -11.05 -9.18
CA GLY A 62 11.66 -12.30 -9.89
C GLY A 62 11.82 -13.58 -9.05
N GLN A 63 11.89 -13.48 -7.72
CA GLN A 63 12.04 -14.66 -6.85
C GLN A 63 10.66 -15.29 -6.55
N ASP A 64 10.56 -16.60 -6.67
CA ASP A 64 9.30 -17.36 -6.53
C ASP A 64 8.85 -17.52 -5.06
N ASP A 65 9.78 -17.42 -4.12
CA ASP A 65 9.51 -17.55 -2.69
C ASP A 65 9.54 -16.21 -1.91
N GLU A 66 9.54 -15.09 -2.66
CA GLU A 66 9.45 -13.72 -2.14
C GLU A 66 8.12 -13.07 -2.55
N TYR A 67 7.59 -12.22 -1.71
CA TYR A 67 6.22 -11.74 -1.81
C TYR A 67 6.12 -10.23 -1.65
N THR A 68 5.13 -9.65 -2.31
CA THR A 68 4.77 -8.23 -2.18
C THR A 68 3.25 -8.10 -2.06
N ILE A 69 2.80 -7.20 -1.19
CA ILE A 69 1.40 -6.80 -1.05
C ILE A 69 1.25 -5.40 -1.61
N THR A 70 0.43 -5.25 -2.64
CA THR A 70 0.22 -3.98 -3.35
C THR A 70 -1.23 -3.50 -3.22
N PHE A 71 -1.49 -2.26 -3.68
CA PHE A 71 -2.81 -1.64 -3.60
C PHE A 71 -3.42 -1.69 -2.20
N ASN A 72 -2.59 -1.41 -1.16
CA ASN A 72 -3.00 -1.42 0.25
C ASN A 72 -3.66 -2.75 0.70
N GLY A 73 -3.21 -3.89 0.18
CA GLY A 73 -3.77 -5.20 0.52
C GLY A 73 -4.72 -5.78 -0.53
N GLY A 74 -5.03 -5.02 -1.58
CA GLY A 74 -5.90 -5.46 -2.68
C GLY A 74 -5.29 -6.56 -3.54
N LEU A 75 -3.95 -6.69 -3.55
CA LEU A 75 -3.26 -7.68 -4.35
C LEU A 75 -2.12 -8.30 -3.54
N VAL A 76 -2.15 -9.62 -3.38
CA VAL A 76 -1.11 -10.44 -2.77
C VAL A 76 -0.45 -11.26 -3.86
N GLN A 77 0.85 -11.13 -4.03
CA GLN A 77 1.54 -11.73 -5.17
C GLN A 77 2.98 -12.11 -4.83
N LYS A 78 3.53 -13.05 -5.60
CA LYS A 78 4.96 -13.33 -5.62
C LYS A 78 5.70 -12.21 -6.37
N ASN A 79 6.98 -12.05 -6.11
CA ASN A 79 7.81 -11.08 -6.83
C ASN A 79 8.09 -11.49 -8.29
N THR A 80 7.64 -12.67 -8.71
CA THR A 80 7.55 -13.10 -10.11
C THR A 80 6.37 -12.50 -10.87
N GLY A 81 5.41 -11.86 -10.15
CA GLY A 81 4.14 -11.39 -10.69
C GLY A 81 2.99 -12.40 -10.59
N GLU A 82 3.25 -13.64 -10.10
CA GLU A 82 2.18 -14.61 -9.85
C GLU A 82 1.23 -14.10 -8.74
N ILE A 83 -0.05 -13.98 -9.06
CA ILE A 83 -1.08 -13.52 -8.13
C ILE A 83 -1.55 -14.68 -7.26
N LEU A 84 -1.45 -14.52 -5.94
CA LEU A 84 -1.95 -15.48 -4.95
C LEU A 84 -3.37 -15.17 -4.51
N ASP A 85 -3.68 -13.88 -4.33
CA ASP A 85 -5.02 -13.39 -3.98
C ASP A 85 -5.23 -11.98 -4.51
N LYS A 86 -6.46 -11.66 -4.91
CA LYS A 86 -6.84 -10.30 -5.29
C LYS A 86 -8.25 -9.96 -4.86
N THR A 87 -8.43 -8.72 -4.40
CA THR A 87 -9.72 -8.07 -4.17
C THR A 87 -9.76 -6.83 -5.04
N VAL A 88 -10.70 -6.77 -5.97
CA VAL A 88 -10.74 -5.80 -7.06
C VAL A 88 -12.15 -5.25 -7.27
N PHE A 89 -12.26 -4.11 -7.93
CA PHE A 89 -13.50 -3.58 -8.46
C PHE A 89 -13.91 -4.31 -9.74
N SER A 90 -15.21 -4.56 -9.88
CA SER A 90 -15.86 -4.86 -11.14
C SER A 90 -16.06 -3.58 -11.96
N TYR A 91 -16.44 -3.75 -13.22
CA TYR A 91 -16.89 -2.61 -14.04
C TYR A 91 -18.06 -1.85 -13.40
N ASP A 92 -19.02 -2.56 -12.81
CA ASP A 92 -20.20 -1.95 -12.18
C ASP A 92 -19.81 -1.11 -10.95
N ASP A 93 -18.78 -1.52 -10.20
CA ASP A 93 -18.23 -0.71 -9.11
C ASP A 93 -17.63 0.59 -9.65
N VAL A 94 -16.81 0.50 -10.71
CA VAL A 94 -16.22 1.69 -11.34
C VAL A 94 -17.28 2.60 -11.92
N ALA A 95 -18.34 2.03 -12.53
CA ALA A 95 -19.48 2.81 -13.06
C ALA A 95 -20.16 3.62 -11.95
N ARG A 96 -20.40 2.99 -10.80
CA ARG A 96 -21.01 3.66 -9.64
C ARG A 96 -20.14 4.79 -9.09
N LEU A 97 -18.82 4.58 -9.01
CA LEU A 97 -17.88 5.61 -8.58
C LEU A 97 -17.80 6.75 -9.62
N TYR A 98 -17.83 6.42 -10.90
CA TYR A 98 -17.86 7.42 -11.98
C TYR A 98 -19.11 8.30 -11.89
N GLU A 99 -20.30 7.72 -11.72
CA GLU A 99 -21.54 8.48 -11.54
C GLU A 99 -21.46 9.42 -10.33
N GLU A 100 -20.83 9.01 -9.25
CA GLU A 100 -20.68 9.84 -8.06
C GLU A 100 -19.68 10.98 -8.30
N THR A 101 -18.52 10.70 -8.91
CA THR A 101 -17.50 11.73 -9.18
C THR A 101 -18.01 12.75 -10.21
N GLU A 102 -18.79 12.35 -11.21
CA GLU A 102 -19.44 13.27 -12.15
C GLU A 102 -20.39 14.25 -11.42
N LYS A 103 -21.24 13.76 -10.51
CA LYS A 103 -22.12 14.62 -9.68
C LYS A 103 -21.34 15.64 -8.86
N LEU A 104 -20.13 15.27 -8.44
CA LEU A 104 -19.25 16.09 -7.61
C LEU A 104 -18.31 16.99 -8.43
N SER A 105 -18.36 16.90 -9.77
CA SER A 105 -17.43 17.57 -10.68
C SER A 105 -15.96 17.25 -10.38
N LEU A 106 -15.66 15.97 -10.16
CA LEU A 106 -14.33 15.44 -9.87
C LEU A 106 -13.86 14.49 -10.99
N PRO A 107 -12.56 14.42 -11.28
CA PRO A 107 -12.01 13.40 -12.17
C PRO A 107 -11.98 12.02 -11.49
N LEU A 108 -12.03 10.95 -12.29
CA LEU A 108 -11.84 9.59 -11.84
C LEU A 108 -10.84 8.86 -12.73
N ASP A 109 -9.81 8.28 -12.13
CA ASP A 109 -8.88 7.37 -12.79
C ASP A 109 -9.10 5.96 -12.26
N ALA A 110 -9.30 4.98 -13.14
CA ALA A 110 -9.39 3.56 -12.77
C ALA A 110 -8.05 2.86 -13.01
N ILE A 111 -7.56 2.09 -12.04
CA ILE A 111 -6.23 1.49 -12.09
C ILE A 111 -6.36 -0.03 -12.18
N SER A 112 -5.78 -0.61 -13.21
CA SER A 112 -5.62 -2.06 -13.34
C SER A 112 -4.14 -2.40 -13.49
N GLU A 113 -3.59 -3.11 -12.52
CA GLU A 113 -2.19 -3.56 -12.42
C GLU A 113 -1.18 -2.39 -12.50
N GLY A 114 -0.67 -2.05 -13.64
CA GLY A 114 0.27 -0.93 -13.81
C GLY A 114 -0.25 0.15 -14.77
N THR A 115 -1.49 0.03 -15.22
CA THR A 115 -2.13 0.94 -16.18
C THR A 115 -3.20 1.78 -15.48
N VAL A 116 -3.15 3.07 -15.70
CA VAL A 116 -4.11 4.06 -15.24
C VAL A 116 -5.01 4.43 -16.41
N TYR A 117 -6.26 4.08 -16.34
CA TYR A 117 -7.29 4.49 -17.29
C TYR A 117 -7.86 5.82 -16.82
N GLN A 118 -7.44 6.90 -17.49
CA GLN A 118 -7.89 8.26 -17.21
C GLN A 118 -9.25 8.46 -17.86
N ILE A 119 -10.32 8.34 -17.08
CA ILE A 119 -11.68 8.50 -17.59
C ILE A 119 -11.90 9.98 -17.91
N GLN A 120 -12.25 10.28 -19.17
CA GLN A 120 -12.47 11.65 -19.63
C GLN A 120 -13.66 12.28 -18.89
N SER A 121 -13.46 13.47 -18.38
CA SER A 121 -14.45 14.30 -17.71
C SER A 121 -14.13 15.79 -17.94
N ASP A 122 -15.00 16.69 -17.48
CA ASP A 122 -14.76 18.13 -17.55
C ASP A 122 -13.58 18.60 -16.68
N GLN A 123 -13.07 17.73 -15.81
CA GLN A 123 -11.95 18.02 -14.89
C GLN A 123 -10.73 17.17 -15.23
N GLU A 124 -9.56 17.80 -15.26
CA GLU A 124 -8.28 17.11 -15.49
C GLU A 124 -7.76 16.48 -14.19
N SER A 125 -7.45 15.18 -14.23
CA SER A 125 -6.79 14.51 -13.12
C SER A 125 -5.34 14.92 -12.98
N LEU A 126 -4.91 15.18 -11.74
CA LEU A 126 -3.52 15.47 -11.40
C LEU A 126 -2.68 14.20 -11.16
N TYR A 127 -3.24 13.01 -11.28
CA TYR A 127 -2.59 11.77 -10.87
C TYR A 127 -1.30 11.47 -11.65
N ALA A 128 -1.26 11.79 -12.93
CA ALA A 128 -0.05 11.64 -13.75
C ALA A 128 1.15 12.46 -13.24
N LYS A 129 0.88 13.63 -12.63
CA LYS A 129 1.92 14.46 -12.01
C LYS A 129 2.54 13.84 -10.76
N PHE A 130 1.75 13.03 -10.05
CA PHE A 130 2.19 12.36 -8.81
C PHE A 130 2.88 11.03 -9.06
N ASN A 131 2.55 10.35 -10.17
CA ASN A 131 3.02 9.00 -10.48
C ASN A 131 3.47 8.85 -11.93
N PRO A 132 4.49 9.60 -12.38
CA PRO A 132 4.91 9.64 -13.80
C PRO A 132 5.47 8.31 -14.31
N ALA A 133 5.80 7.36 -13.43
CA ALA A 133 6.30 6.05 -13.80
C ALA A 133 5.21 5.06 -14.27
N LEU A 134 3.92 5.39 -14.06
CA LEU A 134 2.82 4.55 -14.48
C LEU A 134 2.48 4.78 -15.96
N THR A 135 1.78 3.82 -16.56
CA THR A 135 1.25 3.96 -17.93
C THR A 135 -0.13 4.61 -17.85
N PHE A 136 -0.33 5.73 -18.54
CA PHE A 136 -1.60 6.45 -18.58
C PHE A 136 -2.27 6.29 -19.94
N VAL A 137 -3.56 5.90 -19.91
CA VAL A 137 -4.38 5.70 -21.11
C VAL A 137 -5.66 6.53 -20.96
N PRO A 138 -5.81 7.63 -21.71
CA PRO A 138 -7.07 8.36 -21.76
C PRO A 138 -8.16 7.46 -22.38
N VAL A 139 -9.35 7.47 -21.78
CA VAL A 139 -10.47 6.62 -22.21
C VAL A 139 -11.80 7.30 -21.92
N ASP A 140 -12.75 7.20 -22.86
CA ASP A 140 -14.14 7.52 -22.53
C ASP A 140 -14.72 6.43 -21.64
N PHE A 141 -15.58 6.80 -20.69
CA PHE A 141 -16.15 5.81 -19.77
C PHE A 141 -16.86 4.68 -20.54
N ALA A 142 -17.53 4.99 -21.67
CA ALA A 142 -18.22 4.01 -22.51
C ALA A 142 -17.27 2.97 -23.14
N ASP A 143 -16.00 3.30 -23.29
CA ASP A 143 -14.96 2.43 -23.87
C ASP A 143 -14.17 1.65 -22.80
N LEU A 144 -14.46 1.88 -21.52
CA LEU A 144 -13.85 1.14 -20.41
C LEU A 144 -14.30 -0.32 -20.47
N SER A 145 -13.35 -1.24 -20.39
CA SER A 145 -13.65 -2.67 -20.56
C SER A 145 -14.47 -3.25 -19.41
N SER A 146 -15.64 -3.79 -19.72
CA SER A 146 -16.46 -4.55 -18.77
C SER A 146 -15.94 -5.95 -18.45
N GLN A 147 -14.89 -6.40 -19.16
CA GLN A 147 -14.24 -7.70 -18.94
C GLN A 147 -13.00 -7.59 -18.02
N MET A 148 -12.59 -6.37 -17.74
CA MET A 148 -11.45 -6.11 -16.85
C MET A 148 -11.90 -5.98 -15.40
N THR A 149 -10.93 -6.19 -14.50
CA THR A 149 -11.05 -5.85 -13.09
C THR A 149 -10.09 -4.72 -12.75
N TYR A 150 -10.44 -3.89 -11.79
CA TYR A 150 -9.68 -2.71 -11.42
C TYR A 150 -9.25 -2.82 -9.95
N ASN A 151 -7.98 -2.58 -9.68
CA ASN A 151 -7.44 -2.73 -8.33
C ASN A 151 -7.94 -1.63 -7.39
N LYS A 152 -8.02 -0.40 -7.89
CA LYS A 152 -8.57 0.77 -7.18
C LYS A 152 -8.94 1.86 -8.17
N CYS A 153 -9.69 2.86 -7.71
CA CYS A 153 -9.83 4.13 -8.40
C CYS A 153 -9.19 5.25 -7.58
N VAL A 154 -8.85 6.34 -8.23
CA VAL A 154 -8.31 7.53 -7.59
C VAL A 154 -8.93 8.79 -8.16
N THR A 155 -9.08 9.80 -7.32
CA THR A 155 -9.44 11.15 -7.66
C THR A 155 -8.30 12.06 -7.22
N ALA A 156 -7.52 12.56 -8.18
CA ALA A 156 -6.42 13.48 -7.93
C ALA A 156 -6.82 14.87 -8.38
N PHE A 157 -7.04 15.79 -7.44
CA PHE A 157 -7.57 17.11 -7.73
C PHE A 157 -7.02 18.15 -6.75
N ALA A 158 -7.23 19.45 -7.04
CA ALA A 158 -6.82 20.52 -6.15
C ALA A 158 -7.45 20.36 -4.76
N GLN A 159 -6.68 20.63 -3.71
CA GLN A 159 -7.04 20.29 -2.33
C GLN A 159 -8.39 20.87 -1.87
N GLU A 160 -8.57 22.18 -1.99
CA GLU A 160 -9.79 22.84 -1.47
C GLU A 160 -11.10 22.32 -2.10
N PRO A 161 -11.22 22.21 -3.45
CA PRO A 161 -12.42 21.64 -4.06
C PRO A 161 -12.57 20.14 -3.77
N LEU A 162 -11.48 19.36 -3.65
CA LEU A 162 -11.52 17.97 -3.25
C LEU A 162 -12.09 17.82 -1.82
N ASP A 163 -11.58 18.58 -0.86
CA ASP A 163 -12.05 18.55 0.53
C ASP A 163 -13.54 18.93 0.64
N ALA A 164 -13.97 19.92 -0.14
CA ALA A 164 -15.39 20.33 -0.19
C ALA A 164 -16.29 19.25 -0.83
N ALA A 165 -15.79 18.52 -1.82
CA ALA A 165 -16.52 17.43 -2.50
C ALA A 165 -16.62 16.18 -1.62
N ILE A 166 -15.58 15.82 -0.87
CA ILE A 166 -15.56 14.66 0.03
C ILE A 166 -16.72 14.74 1.04
N GLN A 167 -17.05 15.94 1.55
CA GLN A 167 -18.16 16.13 2.48
C GLN A 167 -19.55 15.88 1.86
N LYS A 168 -19.61 15.74 0.54
CA LYS A 168 -20.87 15.54 -0.22
C LYS A 168 -20.96 14.14 -0.83
N ILE A 169 -19.94 13.31 -0.66
CA ILE A 169 -19.99 11.92 -1.10
C ILE A 169 -21.18 11.22 -0.46
N SER A 170 -21.93 10.47 -1.26
CA SER A 170 -23.09 9.69 -0.81
C SER A 170 -22.70 8.76 0.35
N PRO A 171 -23.34 8.85 1.53
CA PRO A 171 -22.94 8.07 2.71
C PRO A 171 -22.90 6.55 2.48
N GLU A 172 -23.79 6.03 1.65
CA GLU A 172 -23.85 4.60 1.31
C GLU A 172 -22.58 4.08 0.62
N LEU A 173 -21.78 4.94 -0.01
CA LEU A 173 -20.52 4.53 -0.64
C LEU A 173 -19.45 4.19 0.39
N PHE A 174 -19.47 4.84 1.56
CA PHE A 174 -18.56 4.50 2.67
C PHE A 174 -18.88 3.12 3.29
N ASP A 175 -20.12 2.65 3.17
CA ASP A 175 -20.51 1.30 3.59
C ASP A 175 -20.04 0.23 2.59
N GLN A 176 -19.97 0.59 1.30
CA GLN A 176 -19.65 -0.33 0.20
C GLN A 176 -18.18 -0.35 -0.17
N TYR A 177 -17.45 0.74 0.07
CA TYR A 177 -16.06 0.93 -0.35
C TYR A 177 -15.19 1.50 0.77
N GLU A 178 -13.88 1.29 0.67
CA GLU A 178 -12.90 2.02 1.46
C GLU A 178 -12.56 3.32 0.73
N ILE A 179 -12.88 4.48 1.33
CA ILE A 179 -12.71 5.81 0.75
C ILE A 179 -11.88 6.64 1.73
N PHE A 180 -10.68 7.04 1.33
CA PHE A 180 -9.79 7.79 2.21
C PHE A 180 -8.85 8.70 1.42
N LYS A 181 -8.42 9.80 2.05
CA LYS A 181 -7.34 10.64 1.52
C LYS A 181 -5.99 10.04 1.88
N SER A 182 -5.19 9.72 0.87
CA SER A 182 -3.79 9.30 1.07
C SER A 182 -2.81 10.48 1.00
N ARG A 183 -3.22 11.60 0.43
CA ARG A 183 -2.48 12.88 0.36
C ARG A 183 -3.47 14.04 0.26
N GLU A 184 -3.00 15.27 0.49
CA GLU A 184 -3.83 16.48 0.42
C GLU A 184 -4.66 16.60 -0.88
N MET A 185 -4.12 16.14 -1.99
CA MET A 185 -4.71 16.26 -3.33
C MET A 185 -5.10 14.90 -3.93
N LEU A 186 -5.20 13.84 -3.11
CA LEU A 186 -5.46 12.48 -3.58
C LEU A 186 -6.45 11.75 -2.70
N LEU A 187 -7.63 11.45 -3.25
CA LEU A 187 -8.63 10.56 -2.69
C LEU A 187 -8.51 9.18 -3.33
N GLU A 188 -8.44 8.15 -2.53
CA GLU A 188 -8.42 6.76 -2.98
C GLU A 188 -9.77 6.09 -2.72
N TRP A 189 -10.18 5.27 -3.69
CA TRP A 189 -11.36 4.42 -3.65
C TRP A 189 -10.87 2.98 -3.81
N SER A 190 -11.14 2.15 -2.83
CA SER A 190 -10.74 0.74 -2.83
C SER A 190 -11.94 -0.16 -2.52
N PRO A 191 -11.93 -1.42 -2.95
CA PRO A 191 -12.97 -2.37 -2.54
C PRO A 191 -13.06 -2.46 -1.02
N LYS A 192 -14.26 -2.78 -0.51
CA LYS A 192 -14.49 -2.89 0.93
C LYS A 192 -13.58 -3.95 1.57
N ASN A 193 -13.13 -3.66 2.78
CA ASN A 193 -12.18 -4.48 3.55
C ASN A 193 -10.80 -4.67 2.87
N VAL A 194 -10.44 -3.82 1.92
CA VAL A 194 -9.08 -3.77 1.38
C VAL A 194 -8.25 -2.82 2.23
N HIS A 195 -7.40 -3.39 3.07
CA HIS A 195 -6.39 -2.69 3.85
C HIS A 195 -5.18 -3.61 4.08
N LYS A 196 -4.04 -3.05 4.50
CA LYS A 196 -2.76 -3.78 4.59
C LYS A 196 -2.85 -5.03 5.46
N ALA A 197 -3.59 -5.00 6.57
CA ALA A 197 -3.78 -6.17 7.43
C ALA A 197 -4.52 -7.33 6.75
N THR A 198 -5.54 -7.05 5.92
CA THR A 198 -6.25 -8.12 5.19
C THR A 198 -5.37 -8.79 4.15
N GLY A 199 -4.52 -8.01 3.45
CA GLY A 199 -3.51 -8.57 2.55
C GLY A 199 -2.51 -9.46 3.29
N LEU A 200 -2.03 -9.00 4.45
CA LEU A 200 -1.13 -9.80 5.31
C LEU A 200 -1.80 -11.08 5.82
N ALA A 201 -3.05 -11.00 6.28
CA ALA A 201 -3.80 -12.18 6.75
C ALA A 201 -3.93 -13.26 5.66
N LYS A 202 -4.17 -12.86 4.40
CA LYS A 202 -4.21 -13.77 3.26
C LYS A 202 -2.83 -14.39 2.98
N LEU A 203 -1.77 -13.59 3.00
CA LEU A 203 -0.41 -14.08 2.78
C LEU A 203 0.02 -15.07 3.86
N ILE A 204 -0.14 -14.74 5.15
CA ILE A 204 0.27 -15.66 6.23
C ILE A 204 -0.55 -16.95 6.25
N SER A 205 -1.83 -16.90 5.86
CA SER A 205 -2.65 -18.11 5.68
C SER A 205 -2.07 -19.02 4.58
N HIS A 206 -1.57 -18.43 3.49
CA HIS A 206 -0.90 -19.17 2.41
C HIS A 206 0.43 -19.78 2.88
N LEU A 207 1.19 -19.06 3.72
CA LEU A 207 2.51 -19.47 4.20
C LEU A 207 2.47 -20.35 5.47
N GLY A 208 1.33 -20.51 6.11
CA GLY A 208 1.20 -21.24 7.38
C GLY A 208 1.92 -20.54 8.55
N ILE A 209 1.91 -19.21 8.56
CA ILE A 209 2.51 -18.36 9.59
C ILE A 209 1.41 -17.83 10.51
N ASP A 210 1.65 -17.83 11.82
CA ASP A 210 0.71 -17.24 12.80
C ASP A 210 0.83 -15.70 12.82
N GLN A 211 -0.29 -15.02 13.05
CA GLN A 211 -0.32 -13.56 13.21
C GLN A 211 0.67 -13.05 14.28
N SER A 212 0.83 -13.78 15.38
CA SER A 212 1.78 -13.45 16.45
C SER A 212 3.26 -13.49 16.01
N GLN A 213 3.54 -14.10 14.86
CA GLN A 213 4.89 -14.21 14.25
C GLN A 213 5.14 -13.13 13.19
N VAL A 214 4.23 -12.16 13.05
CA VAL A 214 4.36 -11.05 12.11
C VAL A 214 4.83 -9.80 12.84
N MET A 215 5.92 -9.20 12.35
CA MET A 215 6.32 -7.83 12.66
C MET A 215 5.87 -6.92 11.53
N ALA A 216 5.23 -5.80 11.83
CA ALA A 216 4.83 -4.80 10.82
C ALA A 216 5.41 -3.44 11.17
N CYS A 217 5.96 -2.73 10.17
CA CYS A 217 6.50 -1.37 10.30
C CYS A 217 5.75 -0.41 9.40
N GLY A 218 5.37 0.76 9.93
CA GLY A 218 4.60 1.76 9.20
C GLY A 218 4.63 3.14 9.86
N ASP A 219 4.11 4.15 9.16
CA ASP A 219 4.12 5.54 9.65
C ASP A 219 2.84 6.32 9.35
N GLU A 220 2.05 5.96 8.32
CA GLU A 220 0.88 6.71 7.88
C GLU A 220 -0.45 5.97 8.16
N ALA A 221 -1.57 6.69 8.01
CA ALA A 221 -2.91 6.21 8.34
C ALA A 221 -3.29 4.89 7.63
N ASN A 222 -2.79 4.63 6.42
CA ASN A 222 -3.01 3.37 5.70
C ASN A 222 -2.25 2.18 6.31
N ASP A 223 -1.32 2.43 7.25
CA ASP A 223 -0.58 1.41 7.99
C ASP A 223 -1.27 0.99 9.28
N LEU A 224 -2.19 1.83 9.78
CA LEU A 224 -2.85 1.65 11.06
C LEU A 224 -3.34 0.20 11.24
N SER A 225 -4.03 -0.31 10.23
CA SER A 225 -4.58 -1.66 10.26
C SER A 225 -3.52 -2.75 10.43
N MET A 226 -2.38 -2.66 9.75
CA MET A 226 -1.34 -3.69 9.88
C MET A 226 -0.53 -3.54 11.16
N ILE A 227 -0.32 -2.32 11.66
CA ILE A 227 0.38 -2.06 12.92
C ILE A 227 -0.42 -2.57 14.11
N GLU A 228 -1.74 -2.31 14.15
CA GLU A 228 -2.62 -2.81 15.19
C GLU A 228 -2.78 -4.34 15.13
N TRP A 229 -2.83 -4.89 13.92
CA TRP A 229 -3.09 -6.31 13.70
C TRP A 229 -1.87 -7.19 13.95
N ALA A 230 -0.64 -6.75 13.66
CA ALA A 230 0.55 -7.58 13.76
C ALA A 230 0.85 -8.05 15.19
N GLY A 231 1.56 -9.18 15.32
CA GLY A 231 2.08 -9.63 16.62
C GLY A 231 3.07 -8.64 17.24
N LEU A 232 3.80 -7.90 16.40
CA LEU A 232 4.67 -6.80 16.79
C LEU A 232 4.48 -5.64 15.81
N GLY A 233 3.63 -4.68 16.16
CA GLY A 233 3.45 -3.44 15.42
C GLY A 233 4.48 -2.39 15.82
N VAL A 234 5.21 -1.85 14.85
CA VAL A 234 6.29 -0.88 15.05
C VAL A 234 5.98 0.40 14.26
N ALA A 235 5.82 1.50 14.98
CA ALA A 235 5.67 2.82 14.38
C ALA A 235 7.02 3.52 14.28
N MET A 236 7.28 4.19 13.16
CA MET A 236 8.46 5.04 13.02
C MET A 236 8.35 6.29 13.91
N GLN A 237 9.48 6.92 14.28
CA GLN A 237 9.44 8.16 15.05
C GLN A 237 8.68 9.29 14.31
N ASN A 238 8.78 9.31 13.00
CA ASN A 238 8.04 10.26 12.14
C ASN A 238 6.58 9.88 11.91
N ALA A 239 6.10 8.74 12.41
CA ALA A 239 4.72 8.28 12.20
C ALA A 239 3.69 9.28 12.75
N VAL A 240 2.51 9.28 12.12
CA VAL A 240 1.37 10.07 12.60
C VAL A 240 0.91 9.61 13.99
N PRO A 241 0.31 10.50 14.80
CA PRO A 241 -0.06 10.19 16.19
C PRO A 241 -0.95 8.95 16.33
N GLU A 242 -1.85 8.72 15.40
CA GLU A 242 -2.80 7.62 15.39
C GLU A 242 -2.09 6.26 15.27
N VAL A 243 -1.07 6.17 14.40
CA VAL A 243 -0.26 4.95 14.22
C VAL A 243 0.60 4.69 15.46
N LYS A 244 1.20 5.74 16.03
CA LYS A 244 1.96 5.61 17.29
C LYS A 244 1.10 5.13 18.45
N ALA A 245 -0.17 5.53 18.48
CA ALA A 245 -1.09 5.19 19.59
C ALA A 245 -1.43 3.68 19.65
N VAL A 246 -1.41 2.98 18.51
CA VAL A 246 -1.74 1.54 18.43
C VAL A 246 -0.50 0.64 18.35
N ALA A 247 0.67 1.21 18.11
CA ALA A 247 1.91 0.45 17.96
C ALA A 247 2.38 -0.16 19.30
N ASN A 248 2.93 -1.38 19.24
CA ASN A 248 3.61 -1.99 20.39
C ASN A 248 4.94 -1.28 20.71
N VAL A 249 5.58 -0.75 19.68
CA VAL A 249 6.86 -0.03 19.75
C VAL A 249 6.82 1.21 18.87
N VAL A 250 7.27 2.32 19.42
CA VAL A 250 7.64 3.51 18.63
C VAL A 250 9.16 3.58 18.59
N THR A 251 9.75 3.59 17.38
CA THR A 251 11.19 3.64 17.24
C THR A 251 11.75 4.98 17.75
N PRO A 252 12.97 5.01 18.33
CA PRO A 252 13.61 6.26 18.72
C PRO A 252 14.18 7.06 17.54
N MET A 253 14.02 6.55 16.31
CA MET A 253 14.60 7.03 15.06
C MET A 253 13.52 7.23 14.01
N THR A 254 13.76 8.18 13.11
CA THR A 254 12.96 8.38 11.90
C THR A 254 13.37 7.40 10.78
N ASN A 255 12.59 7.35 9.71
CA ASN A 255 12.96 6.61 8.50
C ASN A 255 14.33 7.05 7.92
N ASP A 256 14.67 8.34 8.01
CA ASP A 256 15.96 8.87 7.56
C ASP A 256 17.15 8.42 8.43
N GLU A 257 16.86 7.97 9.65
CA GLU A 257 17.84 7.46 10.62
C GLU A 257 17.86 5.93 10.71
N GLU A 258 17.31 5.25 9.69
CA GLU A 258 17.30 3.79 9.53
C GLU A 258 16.51 3.04 10.63
N ALA A 259 15.35 3.58 11.01
CA ALA A 259 14.48 3.04 12.07
C ALA A 259 14.11 1.56 11.84
N VAL A 260 13.86 1.16 10.58
CA VAL A 260 13.56 -0.25 10.24
C VAL A 260 14.73 -1.17 10.56
N ALA A 261 15.95 -0.76 10.19
CA ALA A 261 17.14 -1.56 10.51
C ALA A 261 17.30 -1.72 12.03
N TRP A 262 17.18 -0.61 12.79
CA TRP A 262 17.22 -0.65 14.24
C TRP A 262 16.18 -1.60 14.84
N ALA A 263 14.93 -1.53 14.37
CA ALA A 263 13.85 -2.36 14.90
C ALA A 263 14.10 -3.86 14.62
N ILE A 264 14.56 -4.20 13.42
CA ILE A 264 14.89 -5.60 13.07
C ILE A 264 16.09 -6.11 13.88
N GLU A 265 17.14 -5.31 14.04
CA GLU A 265 18.31 -5.66 14.86
C GLU A 265 17.91 -5.91 16.32
N GLU A 266 17.04 -5.07 16.90
CA GLU A 266 16.65 -5.14 18.32
C GLU A 266 15.66 -6.28 18.59
N TYR A 267 14.68 -6.51 17.72
CA TYR A 267 13.55 -7.42 18.00
C TYR A 267 13.63 -8.75 17.25
N VAL A 268 14.45 -8.85 16.20
CA VAL A 268 14.50 -10.03 15.33
C VAL A 268 15.89 -10.68 15.29
N LEU A 269 16.94 -9.88 15.14
CA LEU A 269 18.30 -10.40 14.94
C LEU A 269 19.10 -10.55 16.21
N LYS A 270 18.72 -9.87 17.29
CA LYS A 270 19.42 -9.92 18.58
C LYS A 270 19.42 -11.35 19.12
N GLU A 271 20.61 -11.91 19.34
CA GLU A 271 20.78 -13.20 20.02
C GLU A 271 20.50 -13.04 21.52
N ASN A 272 19.81 -13.99 22.12
CA ASN A 272 19.54 -14.04 23.56
C ASN A 272 20.80 -14.42 24.35
#